data_b6c6d961849b3209c60bc24426ae7408
#
_entry.id   b6c6d961849b3209c60bc24426ae7408
#
_cell.length_a   1.000
_cell.length_b   1.000
_cell.length_c   1.000
_cell.angle_alpha   90.00
_cell.angle_beta   90.00
_cell.angle_gamma   90.00
#
_symmetry.space_group_name_H-M   'P 1'
#
loop_
_entity.id
_entity.type
_entity.pdbx_description
1 polymer ?
#
loop_
_entity_poly.entity_id
_entity_poly.type
_entity_poly.pdbx_seq_one_letter_code
_entity_poly.pdbx_strand_id
1 'polypeptide(L)'
;RLLAGDRASDAIVENIRQQLGLDQPLYVQFYRYVSDLFHGDLGTSIRTGRPVLEELRIFFPATLELAFGALLLALLIGIPLGILSAVWRNRWLDHLVRIMAITGISTPAFWLGLGVIVLFYGHLQILPGGGRLDDWLDPPTHVTGFYLLDALLEGNGEVFFNALQHLILPALTLAFVHLGIVARQIRSAMLEQLSEDYIRTARASGLPGWYIVLCYALPNALIP
;
A
#
# COMPACT_ATOMS: atom_id res chain seq x y z
N ARG A 1 -0.11 2.85 -35.01
CA ARG A 1 0.54 4.20 -35.02
C ARG A 1 1.18 4.52 -33.67
N LEU A 2 0.56 4.20 -32.53
CA LEU A 2 1.15 4.46 -31.19
C LEU A 2 2.56 3.85 -31.00
N LEU A 3 2.80 2.65 -31.53
CA LEU A 3 4.12 1.96 -31.45
C LEU A 3 5.10 2.48 -32.49
N ALA A 4 4.60 2.97 -33.63
CA ALA A 4 5.44 3.44 -34.73
C ALA A 4 5.92 4.88 -34.52
N GLY A 5 5.26 5.63 -33.62
CA GLY A 5 5.43 7.08 -33.44
C GLY A 5 4.66 7.93 -34.46
N ASP A 6 4.38 9.18 -34.09
CA ASP A 6 3.50 10.06 -34.87
C ASP A 6 4.05 10.42 -36.28
N ARG A 7 5.36 10.23 -36.51
CA ARG A 7 6.03 10.53 -37.78
C ARG A 7 6.39 9.29 -38.61
N ALA A 8 5.91 8.10 -38.22
CA ALA A 8 6.21 6.88 -38.97
C ALA A 8 5.50 6.86 -40.33
N SER A 9 6.22 6.42 -41.36
CA SER A 9 5.62 6.18 -42.69
C SER A 9 4.59 5.05 -42.63
N ASP A 10 3.62 5.09 -43.53
CA ASP A 10 2.58 4.05 -43.61
C ASP A 10 3.18 2.65 -43.83
N ALA A 11 4.34 2.53 -44.47
CA ALA A 11 5.07 1.28 -44.63
C ALA A 11 5.59 0.72 -43.30
N ILE A 12 6.07 1.58 -42.39
CA ILE A 12 6.53 1.17 -41.04
C ILE A 12 5.32 0.71 -40.20
N VAL A 13 4.21 1.44 -40.29
CA VAL A 13 2.98 1.07 -39.58
C VAL A 13 2.45 -0.28 -40.05
N GLU A 14 2.46 -0.55 -41.34
CA GLU A 14 2.00 -1.82 -41.91
C GLU A 14 2.93 -2.99 -41.53
N ASN A 15 4.25 -2.79 -41.54
CA ASN A 15 5.19 -3.77 -41.04
C ASN A 15 4.96 -4.15 -39.58
N ILE A 16 4.76 -3.15 -38.70
CA ILE A 16 4.47 -3.39 -37.29
C ILE A 16 3.12 -4.11 -37.12
N ARG A 17 2.13 -3.76 -37.93
CA ARG A 17 0.81 -4.41 -37.94
C ARG A 17 0.93 -5.91 -38.28
N GLN A 18 1.73 -6.24 -39.29
CA GLN A 18 1.98 -7.62 -39.70
C GLN A 18 2.81 -8.39 -38.65
N GLN A 19 3.86 -7.77 -38.10
CA GLN A 19 4.69 -8.39 -37.05
C GLN A 19 3.88 -8.73 -35.80
N LEU A 20 2.94 -7.88 -35.42
CA LEU A 20 2.04 -8.10 -34.29
C LEU A 20 0.82 -8.95 -34.63
N GLY A 21 0.67 -9.38 -35.90
CA GLY A 21 -0.47 -10.18 -36.36
C GLY A 21 -1.81 -9.47 -36.27
N LEU A 22 -1.82 -8.13 -36.28
CA LEU A 22 -3.04 -7.32 -36.20
C LEU A 22 -3.86 -7.35 -37.50
N ASP A 23 -3.32 -7.94 -38.56
CA ASP A 23 -3.98 -8.25 -39.82
C ASP A 23 -4.83 -9.53 -39.75
N GLN A 24 -4.61 -10.37 -38.73
CA GLN A 24 -5.33 -11.63 -38.55
C GLN A 24 -6.73 -11.43 -37.94
N PRO A 25 -7.65 -12.38 -38.11
CA PRO A 25 -8.95 -12.35 -37.42
C PRO A 25 -8.80 -12.29 -35.91
N LEU A 26 -9.73 -11.60 -35.22
CA LEU A 26 -9.67 -11.36 -33.76
C LEU A 26 -9.50 -12.61 -32.91
N TYR A 27 -10.13 -13.75 -33.32
CA TYR A 27 -9.97 -15.01 -32.59
C TYR A 27 -8.56 -15.59 -32.68
N VAL A 28 -7.83 -15.34 -33.79
CA VAL A 28 -6.42 -15.75 -33.96
C VAL A 28 -5.51 -14.87 -33.11
N GLN A 29 -5.78 -13.55 -33.11
CA GLN A 29 -5.03 -12.62 -32.25
C GLN A 29 -5.21 -12.99 -30.78
N PHE A 30 -6.46 -13.26 -30.36
CA PHE A 30 -6.76 -13.68 -28.99
C PHE A 30 -6.07 -15.00 -28.62
N TYR A 31 -6.14 -16.00 -29.50
CA TYR A 31 -5.49 -17.29 -29.26
C TYR A 31 -3.97 -17.15 -29.10
N ARG A 32 -3.32 -16.38 -29.98
CA ARG A 32 -1.89 -16.09 -29.87
C ARG A 32 -1.55 -15.39 -28.56
N TYR A 33 -2.25 -14.31 -28.24
CA TYR A 33 -2.06 -13.58 -26.99
C TYR A 33 -2.18 -14.47 -25.76
N VAL A 34 -3.21 -15.30 -25.70
CA VAL A 34 -3.39 -16.25 -24.58
C VAL A 34 -2.29 -17.31 -24.57
N SER A 35 -1.90 -17.82 -25.73
CA SER A 35 -0.78 -18.76 -25.86
C SER A 35 0.52 -18.16 -25.34
N ASP A 36 0.86 -16.93 -25.75
CA ASP A 36 2.06 -16.22 -25.32
C ASP A 36 2.08 -16.00 -23.79
N LEU A 37 0.92 -15.65 -23.20
CA LEU A 37 0.77 -15.56 -21.75
C LEU A 37 1.11 -16.88 -21.03
N PHE A 38 0.64 -18.02 -21.55
CA PHE A 38 0.97 -19.33 -20.97
C PHE A 38 2.44 -19.71 -21.10
N HIS A 39 3.18 -19.13 -22.08
CA HIS A 39 4.62 -19.28 -22.20
C HIS A 39 5.42 -18.22 -21.44
N GLY A 40 4.73 -17.36 -20.68
CA GLY A 40 5.36 -16.30 -19.86
C GLY A 40 5.75 -15.04 -20.64
N ASP A 41 5.31 -14.92 -21.91
CA ASP A 41 5.49 -13.70 -22.68
C ASP A 41 4.29 -12.77 -22.48
N LEU A 42 4.51 -11.70 -21.71
CA LEU A 42 3.54 -10.64 -21.44
C LEU A 42 3.60 -9.51 -22.49
N GLY A 43 4.39 -9.69 -23.53
CA GLY A 43 4.63 -8.69 -24.57
C GLY A 43 5.55 -7.56 -24.11
N THR A 44 5.56 -6.50 -24.90
CA THR A 44 6.39 -5.31 -24.68
C THR A 44 5.53 -4.11 -24.30
N SER A 45 6.02 -3.32 -23.36
CA SER A 45 5.39 -2.07 -22.94
C SER A 45 5.40 -1.04 -24.09
N ILE A 46 4.24 -0.54 -24.44
CA ILE A 46 4.09 0.49 -25.49
C ILE A 46 4.79 1.79 -25.06
N ARG A 47 4.91 2.04 -23.78
CA ARG A 47 5.46 3.28 -23.23
C ARG A 47 6.99 3.27 -23.18
N THR A 48 7.59 2.16 -22.79
CA THR A 48 9.04 2.05 -22.51
C THR A 48 9.78 1.24 -23.55
N GLY A 49 9.07 0.42 -24.35
CA GLY A 49 9.67 -0.53 -25.30
C GLY A 49 10.32 -1.74 -24.65
N ARG A 50 10.24 -1.90 -23.31
CA ARG A 50 10.84 -3.03 -22.57
C ARG A 50 9.83 -4.18 -22.42
N PRO A 51 10.30 -5.43 -22.22
CA PRO A 51 9.45 -6.54 -21.87
C PRO A 51 8.64 -6.23 -20.60
N VAL A 52 7.32 -6.46 -20.63
CA VAL A 52 6.43 -6.20 -19.48
C VAL A 52 6.86 -7.01 -18.25
N LEU A 53 7.35 -8.25 -18.46
CA LEU A 53 7.84 -9.08 -17.36
C LEU A 53 9.05 -8.47 -16.63
N GLU A 54 9.94 -7.79 -17.34
CA GLU A 54 11.07 -7.08 -16.75
C GLU A 54 10.60 -5.87 -15.91
N GLU A 55 9.66 -5.09 -16.43
CA GLU A 55 9.06 -3.99 -15.69
C GLU A 55 8.34 -4.46 -14.42
N LEU A 56 7.59 -5.56 -14.53
CA LEU A 56 6.94 -6.16 -13.35
C LEU A 56 7.96 -6.60 -12.29
N ARG A 57 9.07 -7.21 -12.68
CA ARG A 57 10.13 -7.60 -11.74
C ARG A 57 10.72 -6.41 -10.98
N ILE A 58 10.77 -5.24 -11.60
CA ILE A 58 11.31 -4.01 -10.99
C ILE A 58 10.26 -3.31 -10.13
N PHE A 59 9.05 -3.10 -10.67
CA PHE A 59 8.04 -2.24 -10.03
C PHE A 59 7.09 -2.97 -9.09
N PHE A 60 6.85 -4.26 -9.29
CA PHE A 60 5.95 -5.03 -8.46
C PHE A 60 6.45 -5.19 -7.00
N PRO A 61 7.74 -5.53 -6.75
CA PRO A 61 8.26 -5.54 -5.39
C PRO A 61 8.15 -4.17 -4.70
N ALA A 62 8.45 -3.07 -5.41
CA ALA A 62 8.31 -1.72 -4.87
C ALA A 62 6.87 -1.41 -4.44
N THR A 63 5.89 -1.80 -5.26
CA THR A 63 4.48 -1.63 -4.96
C THR A 63 4.05 -2.46 -3.74
N LEU A 64 4.51 -3.71 -3.65
CA LEU A 64 4.23 -4.56 -2.50
C LEU A 64 4.87 -4.03 -1.22
N GLU A 65 6.13 -3.56 -1.27
CA GLU A 65 6.83 -2.96 -0.13
C GLU A 65 6.04 -1.77 0.43
N LEU A 66 5.59 -0.88 -0.46
CA LEU A 66 4.73 0.24 -0.10
C LEU A 66 3.38 -0.22 0.47
N ALA A 67 2.73 -1.20 -0.15
CA ALA A 67 1.45 -1.72 0.30
C ALA A 67 1.54 -2.37 1.69
N PHE A 68 2.57 -3.19 1.93
CA PHE A 68 2.82 -3.78 3.25
C PHE A 68 3.18 -2.72 4.30
N GLY A 69 4.02 -1.74 3.97
CA GLY A 69 4.35 -0.62 4.85
C GLY A 69 3.10 0.18 5.24
N ALA A 70 2.26 0.53 4.28
CA ALA A 70 1.02 1.25 4.52
C ALA A 70 0.02 0.44 5.35
N LEU A 71 -0.15 -0.86 5.05
CA LEU A 71 -1.02 -1.76 5.81
C LEU A 71 -0.55 -1.90 7.26
N LEU A 72 0.75 -2.13 7.46
CA LEU A 72 1.34 -2.24 8.79
C LEU A 72 1.09 -0.98 9.62
N LEU A 73 1.33 0.20 9.05
CA LEU A 73 1.06 1.48 9.71
C LEU A 73 -0.44 1.67 10.01
N ALA A 74 -1.31 1.32 9.07
CA ALA A 74 -2.75 1.40 9.27
C ALA A 74 -3.23 0.50 10.42
N LEU A 75 -2.69 -0.72 10.55
CA LEU A 75 -2.99 -1.65 11.63
C LEU A 75 -2.40 -1.18 12.96
N LEU A 76 -1.11 -0.80 12.97
CA LEU A 76 -0.40 -0.37 14.19
C LEU A 76 -1.03 0.88 14.83
N ILE A 77 -1.59 1.77 14.02
CA ILE A 77 -2.24 2.99 14.51
C ILE A 77 -3.77 2.78 14.63
N GLY A 78 -4.39 2.15 13.64
CA GLY A 78 -5.84 1.99 13.56
C GLY A 78 -6.43 1.09 14.64
N ILE A 79 -5.75 -0.03 14.96
CA ILE A 79 -6.23 -0.94 16.03
C ILE A 79 -6.21 -0.24 17.39
N PRO A 80 -5.12 0.36 17.87
CA PRO A 80 -5.13 1.10 19.13
C PRO A 80 -6.16 2.24 19.16
N LEU A 81 -6.28 3.01 18.06
CA LEU A 81 -7.28 4.08 17.99
C LEU A 81 -8.71 3.56 18.04
N GLY A 82 -8.99 2.43 17.40
CA GLY A 82 -10.30 1.76 17.47
C GLY A 82 -10.63 1.28 18.88
N ILE A 83 -9.68 0.65 19.57
CA ILE A 83 -9.82 0.22 20.97
C ILE A 83 -10.09 1.42 21.88
N LEU A 84 -9.25 2.45 21.79
CA LEU A 84 -9.38 3.66 22.61
C LEU A 84 -10.71 4.35 22.36
N SER A 85 -11.16 4.43 21.11
CA SER A 85 -12.45 4.99 20.72
C SER A 85 -13.63 4.20 21.30
N ALA A 86 -13.54 2.87 21.40
CA ALA A 86 -14.55 2.02 22.01
C ALA A 86 -14.59 2.16 23.54
N VAL A 87 -13.42 2.11 24.19
CA VAL A 87 -13.28 2.23 25.66
C VAL A 87 -13.78 3.59 26.15
N TRP A 88 -13.43 4.66 25.42
CA TRP A 88 -13.86 6.03 25.74
C TRP A 88 -15.02 6.50 24.87
N ARG A 89 -15.99 5.61 24.67
CA ARG A 89 -17.21 5.87 23.89
C ARG A 89 -17.86 7.20 24.27
N ASN A 90 -18.25 7.99 23.25
CA ASN A 90 -18.87 9.31 23.35
C ASN A 90 -18.05 10.39 24.07
N ARG A 91 -16.73 10.17 24.29
CA ARG A 91 -15.80 11.20 24.76
C ARG A 91 -15.09 11.86 23.57
N TRP A 92 -14.32 12.93 23.85
CA TRP A 92 -13.65 13.74 22.82
C TRP A 92 -12.75 12.91 21.89
N LEU A 93 -12.06 11.90 22.42
CA LEU A 93 -11.18 11.02 21.66
C LEU A 93 -11.97 10.15 20.67
N ASP A 94 -13.13 9.64 21.06
CA ASP A 94 -14.05 8.91 20.16
C ASP A 94 -14.54 9.82 19.02
N HIS A 95 -14.84 11.07 19.30
CA HIS A 95 -15.24 12.06 18.28
C HIS A 95 -14.06 12.36 17.33
N LEU A 96 -12.84 12.55 17.87
CA LEU A 96 -11.65 12.80 17.07
C LEU A 96 -11.36 11.66 16.11
N VAL A 97 -11.35 10.41 16.60
CA VAL A 97 -11.11 9.21 15.74
C VAL A 97 -12.17 9.11 14.64
N ARG A 98 -13.44 9.40 14.95
CA ARG A 98 -14.51 9.40 13.93
C ARG A 98 -14.31 10.50 12.88
N ILE A 99 -13.90 11.70 13.28
CA ILE A 99 -13.59 12.79 12.34
C ILE A 99 -12.41 12.39 11.45
N MET A 100 -11.31 11.87 12.04
CA MET A 100 -10.17 11.37 11.26
C MET A 100 -10.57 10.28 10.27
N ALA A 101 -11.42 9.34 10.68
CA ALA A 101 -11.92 8.27 9.81
C ALA A 101 -12.73 8.80 8.63
N ILE A 102 -13.61 9.78 8.86
CA ILE A 102 -14.40 10.40 7.79
C ILE A 102 -13.49 11.21 6.86
N THR A 103 -12.58 12.01 7.40
CA THR A 103 -11.64 12.82 6.63
C THR A 103 -10.76 11.94 5.74
N GLY A 104 -10.23 10.83 6.27
CA GLY A 104 -9.39 9.91 5.50
C GLY A 104 -10.10 9.31 4.29
N ILE A 105 -11.37 8.94 4.42
CA ILE A 105 -12.16 8.38 3.31
C ILE A 105 -12.60 9.46 2.32
N SER A 106 -12.87 10.67 2.80
CA SER A 106 -13.40 11.77 1.97
C SER A 106 -12.30 12.51 1.21
N THR A 107 -11.04 12.41 1.65
CA THR A 107 -9.92 13.12 1.03
C THR A 107 -9.30 12.29 -0.10
N PRO A 108 -9.17 12.83 -1.32
CA PRO A 108 -8.47 12.14 -2.40
C PRO A 108 -7.02 11.84 -2.01
N ALA A 109 -6.59 10.57 -2.14
CA ALA A 109 -5.25 10.13 -1.72
C ALA A 109 -4.10 10.94 -2.36
N PHE A 110 -4.24 11.29 -3.66
CA PHE A 110 -3.23 12.09 -4.35
C PHE A 110 -3.09 13.51 -3.76
N TRP A 111 -4.21 14.13 -3.37
CA TRP A 111 -4.22 15.47 -2.77
C TRP A 111 -3.55 15.44 -1.39
N LEU A 112 -3.88 14.43 -0.57
CA LEU A 112 -3.23 14.21 0.71
C LEU A 112 -1.73 14.00 0.53
N GLY A 113 -1.33 13.12 -0.41
CA GLY A 113 0.08 12.84 -0.72
C GLY A 113 0.86 14.10 -1.13
N LEU A 114 0.29 14.92 -2.02
CA LEU A 114 0.90 16.18 -2.40
C LEU A 114 1.05 17.14 -1.19
N GLY A 115 0.02 17.26 -0.34
CA GLY A 115 0.08 18.09 0.86
C GLY A 115 1.15 17.61 1.84
N VAL A 116 1.28 16.31 2.04
CA VAL A 116 2.31 15.69 2.91
C VAL A 116 3.71 15.94 2.34
N ILE A 117 3.91 15.78 1.01
CA ILE A 117 5.19 16.09 0.36
C ILE A 117 5.55 17.57 0.51
N VAL A 118 4.62 18.48 0.23
CA VAL A 118 4.87 19.93 0.37
C VAL A 118 5.25 20.27 1.80
N LEU A 119 4.60 19.68 2.80
CA LEU A 119 4.89 19.96 4.20
C LEU A 119 6.24 19.37 4.63
N PHE A 120 6.46 18.06 4.46
CA PHE A 120 7.61 17.36 5.05
C PHE A 120 8.89 17.48 4.21
N TYR A 121 8.76 17.47 2.89
CA TYR A 121 9.89 17.66 1.99
C TYR A 121 10.12 19.16 1.68
N GLY A 122 9.06 19.89 1.30
CA GLY A 122 9.18 21.28 0.86
C GLY A 122 9.47 22.27 1.99
N HIS A 123 8.71 22.21 3.08
CA HIS A 123 8.83 23.19 4.18
C HIS A 123 9.72 22.72 5.32
N LEU A 124 9.49 21.51 5.82
CA LEU A 124 10.23 20.99 6.97
C LEU A 124 11.59 20.39 6.59
N GLN A 125 11.75 19.93 5.36
CA GLN A 125 12.98 19.31 4.81
C GLN A 125 13.52 18.16 5.67
N ILE A 126 12.63 17.35 6.25
CA ILE A 126 12.98 16.23 7.15
C ILE A 126 12.84 14.86 6.51
N LEU A 127 12.11 14.76 5.39
CA LEU A 127 11.88 13.49 4.67
C LEU A 127 12.00 13.72 3.16
N PRO A 128 12.47 12.73 2.40
CA PRO A 128 12.60 12.84 0.95
C PRO A 128 11.22 12.91 0.25
N GLY A 129 11.18 13.62 -0.88
CA GLY A 129 9.93 13.89 -1.62
C GLY A 129 9.56 12.84 -2.67
N GLY A 130 10.44 11.88 -2.97
CA GLY A 130 10.21 10.87 -4.01
C GLY A 130 11.38 9.91 -4.19
N GLY A 131 11.24 8.93 -5.08
CA GLY A 131 12.23 7.87 -5.26
C GLY A 131 12.10 6.75 -4.22
N ARG A 132 13.01 5.77 -4.28
CA ARG A 132 13.17 4.69 -3.31
C ARG A 132 14.47 4.81 -2.52
N LEU A 133 15.43 5.57 -3.05
CA LEU A 133 16.71 5.92 -2.45
C LEU A 133 17.13 7.30 -2.94
N ASP A 134 18.05 7.92 -2.25
CA ASP A 134 18.76 9.11 -2.71
C ASP A 134 19.68 8.76 -3.90
N ASP A 135 19.86 9.71 -4.84
CA ASP A 135 20.58 9.50 -6.10
C ASP A 135 22.06 9.14 -5.93
N TRP A 136 22.66 9.39 -4.76
CA TRP A 136 24.07 9.06 -4.47
C TRP A 136 24.26 7.66 -3.87
N LEU A 137 23.19 6.93 -3.58
CA LEU A 137 23.25 5.56 -3.06
C LEU A 137 22.93 4.56 -4.16
N ASP A 138 23.78 3.54 -4.26
CA ASP A 138 23.51 2.42 -5.15
C ASP A 138 22.39 1.54 -4.58
N PRO A 139 21.46 1.07 -5.42
CA PRO A 139 20.44 0.11 -5.01
C PRO A 139 21.09 -1.16 -4.42
N PRO A 140 20.44 -1.79 -3.42
CA PRO A 140 20.93 -3.05 -2.88
C PRO A 140 20.90 -4.15 -3.94
N THR A 141 21.70 -5.20 -3.75
CA THR A 141 21.73 -6.37 -4.65
C THR A 141 20.34 -6.96 -4.78
N HIS A 142 19.84 -7.07 -5.99
CA HIS A 142 18.48 -7.50 -6.28
C HIS A 142 18.30 -9.00 -5.97
N VAL A 143 17.94 -9.34 -4.74
CA VAL A 143 17.58 -10.69 -4.29
C VAL A 143 16.08 -10.89 -4.33
N THR A 144 15.33 -10.03 -3.63
CA THR A 144 13.87 -10.05 -3.55
C THR A 144 13.22 -8.91 -4.31
N GLY A 145 13.96 -7.81 -4.54
CA GLY A 145 13.48 -6.54 -5.08
C GLY A 145 12.83 -5.62 -4.06
N PHE A 146 12.70 -6.06 -2.79
CA PHE A 146 12.32 -5.22 -1.66
C PHE A 146 13.58 -4.56 -1.11
N TYR A 147 13.70 -3.24 -1.23
CA TYR A 147 14.92 -2.52 -0.83
C TYR A 147 15.23 -2.65 0.65
N LEU A 148 14.20 -2.66 1.52
CA LEU A 148 14.40 -2.86 2.95
C LEU A 148 14.93 -4.26 3.26
N LEU A 149 14.35 -5.31 2.65
CA LEU A 149 14.80 -6.67 2.89
C LEU A 149 16.17 -6.94 2.28
N ASP A 150 16.40 -6.49 1.05
CA ASP A 150 17.65 -6.70 0.35
C ASP A 150 18.81 -5.97 1.06
N ALA A 151 18.58 -4.73 1.55
CA ALA A 151 19.56 -4.00 2.35
C ALA A 151 19.87 -4.69 3.70
N LEU A 152 18.86 -5.30 4.34
CA LEU A 152 19.08 -6.11 5.56
C LEU A 152 19.90 -7.36 5.28
N LEU A 153 19.64 -8.05 4.15
CA LEU A 153 20.39 -9.24 3.75
C LEU A 153 21.86 -8.93 3.44
N GLU A 154 22.12 -7.75 2.90
CA GLU A 154 23.50 -7.26 2.67
C GLU A 154 24.19 -6.75 3.94
N GLY A 155 23.44 -6.49 5.02
CA GLY A 155 23.96 -5.83 6.21
C GLY A 155 24.25 -4.34 5.99
N ASN A 156 23.67 -3.73 4.96
CA ASN A 156 23.87 -2.33 4.60
C ASN A 156 22.84 -1.43 5.33
N GLY A 157 23.22 -0.98 6.54
CA GLY A 157 22.34 -0.13 7.35
C GLY A 157 22.07 1.24 6.74
N GLU A 158 23.01 1.81 5.98
CA GLU A 158 22.84 3.13 5.35
C GLU A 158 21.71 3.07 4.29
N VAL A 159 21.77 2.10 3.39
CA VAL A 159 20.73 1.87 2.36
C VAL A 159 19.39 1.54 3.02
N PHE A 160 19.38 0.72 4.09
CA PHE A 160 18.15 0.38 4.81
C PHE A 160 17.46 1.62 5.38
N PHE A 161 18.16 2.46 6.13
CA PHE A 161 17.55 3.65 6.73
C PHE A 161 17.14 4.68 5.68
N ASN A 162 17.91 4.83 4.62
CA ASN A 162 17.57 5.72 3.51
C ASN A 162 16.30 5.25 2.78
N ALA A 163 16.20 3.97 2.44
CA ALA A 163 15.00 3.37 1.84
C ALA A 163 13.78 3.51 2.76
N LEU A 164 13.97 3.33 4.07
CA LEU A 164 12.88 3.50 5.05
C LEU A 164 12.39 4.95 5.07
N GLN A 165 13.27 5.96 5.01
CA GLN A 165 12.88 7.37 4.96
C GLN A 165 12.05 7.68 3.71
N HIS A 166 12.41 7.13 2.55
CA HIS A 166 11.67 7.29 1.30
C HIS A 166 10.29 6.61 1.34
N LEU A 167 10.16 5.54 2.11
CA LEU A 167 8.90 4.80 2.25
C LEU A 167 7.90 5.51 3.18
N ILE A 168 8.35 6.32 4.15
CA ILE A 168 7.50 6.91 5.19
C ILE A 168 6.37 7.76 4.61
N LEU A 169 6.66 8.74 3.77
CA LEU A 169 5.64 9.68 3.28
C LEU A 169 4.55 8.97 2.44
N PRO A 170 4.88 8.15 1.44
CA PRO A 170 3.86 7.45 0.67
C PRO A 170 3.11 6.41 1.51
N ALA A 171 3.80 5.70 2.42
CA ALA A 171 3.15 4.73 3.31
C ALA A 171 2.19 5.41 4.30
N LEU A 172 2.57 6.54 4.91
CA LEU A 172 1.67 7.32 5.78
C LEU A 172 0.45 7.85 5.01
N THR A 173 0.64 8.31 3.78
CA THR A 173 -0.47 8.78 2.93
C THR A 173 -1.50 7.69 2.69
N LEU A 174 -1.05 6.50 2.27
CA LEU A 174 -1.93 5.35 2.05
C LEU A 174 -2.51 4.80 3.36
N ALA A 175 -1.70 4.73 4.41
CA ALA A 175 -2.13 4.29 5.73
C ALA A 175 -3.25 5.17 6.28
N PHE A 176 -3.19 6.51 6.11
CA PHE A 176 -4.21 7.43 6.60
C PHE A 176 -5.59 7.16 5.98
N VAL A 177 -5.65 6.82 4.69
CA VAL A 177 -6.91 6.46 4.02
C VAL A 177 -7.50 5.17 4.62
N HIS A 178 -6.66 4.16 4.88
CA HIS A 178 -7.12 2.87 5.41
C HIS A 178 -7.32 2.87 6.93
N LEU A 179 -6.61 3.71 7.67
CA LEU A 179 -6.68 3.84 9.13
C LEU A 179 -8.10 4.07 9.62
N GLY A 180 -8.85 4.94 8.94
CA GLY A 180 -10.24 5.22 9.28
C GLY A 180 -11.17 4.02 9.16
N ILE A 181 -10.91 3.14 8.21
CA ILE A 181 -11.66 1.89 8.02
C ILE A 181 -11.35 0.92 9.16
N VAL A 182 -10.05 0.68 9.42
CA VAL A 182 -9.58 -0.21 10.49
C VAL A 182 -10.08 0.26 11.85
N ALA A 183 -9.87 1.54 12.20
CA ALA A 183 -10.29 2.08 13.48
C ALA A 183 -11.81 1.97 13.71
N ARG A 184 -12.61 2.19 12.67
CA ARG A 184 -14.07 2.05 12.75
C ARG A 184 -14.52 0.61 12.93
N GLN A 185 -13.91 -0.34 12.21
CA GLN A 185 -14.23 -1.76 12.34
C GLN A 185 -13.89 -2.28 13.73
N ILE A 186 -12.66 -2.01 14.20
CA ILE A 186 -12.21 -2.38 15.54
C ILE A 186 -13.10 -1.75 16.62
N ARG A 187 -13.42 -0.47 16.47
CA ARG A 187 -14.36 0.20 17.42
C ARG A 187 -15.70 -0.51 17.48
N SER A 188 -16.29 -0.85 16.33
CA SER A 188 -17.60 -1.52 16.29
C SER A 188 -17.55 -2.90 16.94
N ALA A 189 -16.58 -3.73 16.56
CA ALA A 189 -16.37 -5.05 17.13
C ALA A 189 -16.09 -5.00 18.65
N MET A 190 -15.25 -4.07 19.09
CA MET A 190 -14.95 -3.87 20.51
C MET A 190 -16.19 -3.46 21.31
N LEU A 191 -17.05 -2.57 20.79
CA LEU A 191 -18.27 -2.17 21.48
C LEU A 191 -19.25 -3.34 21.64
N GLU A 192 -19.36 -4.20 20.63
CA GLU A 192 -20.15 -5.41 20.70
C GLU A 192 -19.61 -6.35 21.79
N GLN A 193 -18.32 -6.70 21.71
CA GLN A 193 -17.69 -7.59 22.68
C GLN A 193 -17.74 -7.04 24.12
N LEU A 194 -17.53 -5.75 24.34
CA LEU A 194 -17.57 -5.14 25.66
C LEU A 194 -18.98 -5.15 26.30
N SER A 195 -20.03 -5.42 25.53
CA SER A 195 -21.40 -5.56 26.01
C SER A 195 -21.81 -6.99 26.39
N GLU A 196 -20.99 -8.00 26.06
CA GLU A 196 -21.25 -9.41 26.27
C GLU A 196 -21.23 -9.84 27.76
N ASP A 197 -21.96 -10.91 28.09
CA ASP A 197 -22.11 -11.39 29.47
C ASP A 197 -20.80 -11.93 30.07
N TYR A 198 -19.90 -12.50 29.26
CA TYR A 198 -18.59 -12.94 29.75
C TYR A 198 -17.72 -11.77 30.23
N ILE A 199 -17.88 -10.58 29.64
CA ILE A 199 -17.21 -9.37 30.11
C ILE A 199 -17.79 -8.89 31.43
N ARG A 200 -19.13 -9.01 31.64
CA ARG A 200 -19.76 -8.70 32.91
C ARG A 200 -19.25 -9.64 34.02
N THR A 201 -19.13 -10.94 33.72
CA THR A 201 -18.56 -11.95 34.62
C THR A 201 -17.11 -11.61 34.98
N ALA A 202 -16.27 -11.26 33.98
CA ALA A 202 -14.89 -10.87 34.22
C ALA A 202 -14.77 -9.64 35.12
N ARG A 203 -15.65 -8.63 34.95
CA ARG A 203 -15.69 -7.46 35.83
C ARG A 203 -16.15 -7.82 37.25
N ALA A 204 -17.16 -8.69 37.40
CA ALA A 204 -17.65 -9.17 38.69
C ALA A 204 -16.58 -9.96 39.45
N SER A 205 -15.68 -10.66 38.74
CA SER A 205 -14.52 -11.37 39.30
C SER A 205 -13.36 -10.45 39.70
N GLY A 206 -13.51 -9.11 39.58
CA GLY A 206 -12.51 -8.13 40.02
C GLY A 206 -11.30 -7.98 39.08
N LEU A 207 -11.37 -8.47 37.82
CA LEU A 207 -10.27 -8.31 36.88
C LEU A 207 -10.07 -6.84 36.49
N PRO A 208 -8.80 -6.38 36.32
CA PRO A 208 -8.51 -5.00 35.95
C PRO A 208 -8.98 -4.69 34.53
N GLY A 209 -9.49 -3.46 34.33
CA GLY A 209 -10.11 -3.06 33.07
C GLY A 209 -9.24 -3.23 31.82
N TRP A 210 -7.95 -2.90 31.92
CA TRP A 210 -6.99 -3.08 30.79
C TRP A 210 -6.86 -4.57 30.39
N TYR A 211 -6.86 -5.48 31.37
CA TYR A 211 -6.78 -6.91 31.12
C TYR A 211 -8.04 -7.44 30.43
N ILE A 212 -9.22 -6.98 30.87
CA ILE A 212 -10.50 -7.30 30.22
C ILE A 212 -10.50 -6.83 28.75
N VAL A 213 -10.03 -5.60 28.50
CA VAL A 213 -9.97 -5.03 27.13
C VAL A 213 -9.03 -5.81 26.24
N LEU A 214 -7.77 -6.05 26.68
CA LEU A 214 -6.72 -6.64 25.84
C LEU A 214 -6.78 -8.16 25.75
N CYS A 215 -7.19 -8.85 26.83
CA CYS A 215 -7.12 -10.30 26.90
C CYS A 215 -8.48 -11.00 26.71
N TYR A 216 -9.59 -10.29 26.92
CA TYR A 216 -10.93 -10.86 26.75
C TYR A 216 -11.67 -10.28 25.56
N ALA A 217 -11.77 -8.94 25.45
CA ALA A 217 -12.54 -8.31 24.39
C ALA A 217 -11.81 -8.29 23.05
N LEU A 218 -10.53 -7.85 23.03
CA LEU A 218 -9.77 -7.67 21.79
C LEU A 218 -9.59 -8.95 20.97
N PRO A 219 -9.20 -10.12 21.55
CA PRO A 219 -9.04 -11.34 20.76
C PRO A 219 -10.34 -11.75 20.06
N ASN A 220 -11.49 -11.59 20.72
CA ASN A 220 -12.78 -11.89 20.12
C ASN A 220 -13.23 -10.82 19.11
N ALA A 221 -12.83 -9.56 19.28
CA ALA A 221 -13.11 -8.49 18.35
C ALA A 221 -12.27 -8.55 17.07
N LEU A 222 -11.20 -9.34 17.03
CA LEU A 222 -10.33 -9.52 15.85
C LEU A 222 -10.73 -10.73 14.97
N ILE A 223 -11.72 -11.51 15.39
CA ILE A 223 -12.14 -12.73 14.66
C ILE A 223 -12.95 -12.44 13.38
N PRO A 224 -13.83 -11.44 13.28
CA PRO A 224 -14.62 -11.16 12.08
C PRO A 224 -13.82 -10.55 10.94
#